data_8ef588c37c638455a7f8ec1a02a72a12
#
_entry.id   8ef588c37c638455a7f8ec1a02a72a12
#
_cell.length_a   1.000
_cell.length_b   1.000
_cell.length_c   1.000
_cell.angle_alpha   90.00
_cell.angle_beta   90.00
_cell.angle_gamma   90.00
#
_symmetry.space_group_name_H-M   'P 1'
#
loop_
_entity.id
_entity.type
_entity.pdbx_description
1 polymer ?
#
loop_
_entity_poly.entity_id
_entity_poly.type
_entity_poly.pdbx_seq_one_letter_code
_entity_poly.pdbx_strand_id
1 'polypeptide(L)'
;MNTFQFTKKGKKSLRELPKDMQKRIEERLHWLKSHPDIFSVIETLQDYYPATHRVRVGNYRVLVHHESQAKSNNLFYVLKIGHRGGIYRQSI
;
A
#
# COMPACT_ATOMS: atom_id res chain seq x y z
N MET A 1 -15.89 -3.52 -0.98
CA MET A 1 -15.00 -2.71 -1.82
C MET A 1 -13.84 -2.18 -0.99
N ASN A 2 -12.70 -1.98 -1.60
CA ASN A 2 -11.49 -1.56 -0.91
C ASN A 2 -11.15 -0.12 -1.30
N THR A 3 -10.84 0.70 -0.31
CA THR A 3 -10.50 2.11 -0.53
C THR A 3 -9.05 2.33 -0.08
N PHE A 4 -8.29 3.05 -0.90
CA PHE A 4 -6.92 3.44 -0.56
C PHE A 4 -6.86 4.96 -0.42
N GLN A 5 -6.42 5.42 0.75
CA GLN A 5 -6.19 6.83 1.00
C GLN A 5 -4.71 7.03 1.30
N PHE A 6 -4.12 8.02 0.66
CA PHE A 6 -2.71 8.33 0.88
C PHE A 6 -2.56 9.25 2.07
N THR A 7 -1.69 8.88 2.99
CA THR A 7 -1.23 9.85 4.00
C THR A 7 -0.32 10.87 3.30
N LYS A 8 -0.04 11.97 3.97
CA LYS A 8 0.87 12.97 3.43
C LYS A 8 2.23 12.37 3.06
N LYS A 9 2.77 11.54 3.94
CA LYS A 9 4.05 10.87 3.72
C LYS A 9 3.96 9.84 2.58
N GLY A 10 2.86 9.09 2.52
CA GLY A 10 2.63 8.14 1.44
C GLY A 10 2.55 8.80 0.09
N LYS A 11 1.86 9.93 0.01
CA LYS A 11 1.76 10.70 -1.23
C LYS A 11 3.12 11.25 -1.67
N LYS A 12 3.90 11.75 -0.72
CA LYS A 12 5.24 12.24 -1.00
C LYS A 12 6.12 11.12 -1.55
N SER A 13 6.09 9.95 -0.92
CA SER A 13 6.92 8.83 -1.38
C SER A 13 6.52 8.37 -2.78
N LEU A 14 5.24 8.41 -3.12
CA LEU A 14 4.80 8.10 -4.49
C LEU A 14 5.39 9.10 -5.49
N ARG A 15 5.32 10.39 -5.17
CA ARG A 15 5.79 11.44 -6.08
C ARG A 15 7.31 11.41 -6.31
N GLU A 16 8.06 10.82 -5.39
CA GLU A 16 9.50 10.70 -5.52
C GLU A 16 9.95 9.57 -6.43
N LEU A 17 9.02 8.74 -6.88
CA LEU A 17 9.33 7.62 -7.78
C LEU A 17 9.35 8.06 -9.24
N PRO A 18 10.05 7.30 -10.10
CA PRO A 18 9.94 7.52 -11.55
C PRO A 18 8.49 7.46 -12.02
N LYS A 19 8.16 8.21 -13.04
CA LYS A 19 6.78 8.33 -13.52
C LYS A 19 6.16 6.99 -13.92
N ASP A 20 6.93 6.14 -14.58
CA ASP A 20 6.44 4.82 -14.98
C ASP A 20 6.11 3.95 -13.76
N MET A 21 6.89 4.05 -12.69
CA MET A 21 6.63 3.31 -11.46
C MET A 21 5.41 3.88 -10.73
N GLN A 22 5.25 5.20 -10.70
CA GLN A 22 4.05 5.81 -10.14
C GLN A 22 2.80 5.25 -10.82
N LYS A 23 2.83 5.16 -12.14
CA LYS A 23 1.71 4.65 -12.92
C LYS A 23 1.43 3.18 -12.59
N ARG A 24 2.47 2.35 -12.49
CA ARG A 24 2.31 0.93 -12.16
C ARG A 24 1.68 0.75 -10.78
N ILE A 25 2.08 1.55 -9.81
CA ILE A 25 1.53 1.49 -8.46
C ILE A 25 0.07 1.91 -8.47
N GLU A 26 -0.24 3.01 -9.14
CA GLU A 26 -1.62 3.50 -9.24
C GLU A 26 -2.52 2.46 -9.91
N GLU A 27 -2.04 1.82 -10.98
CA GLU A 27 -2.80 0.78 -11.66
C GLU A 27 -3.04 -0.44 -10.76
N ARG A 28 -2.03 -0.83 -9.97
CA ARG A 28 -2.18 -1.95 -9.04
C ARG A 28 -3.20 -1.64 -7.94
N LEU A 29 -3.14 -0.44 -7.37
CA LEU A 29 -4.11 -0.04 -6.35
C LEU A 29 -5.51 0.06 -6.94
N HIS A 30 -5.63 0.52 -8.18
CA HIS A 30 -6.92 0.57 -8.85
C HIS A 30 -7.51 -0.83 -9.03
N TRP A 31 -6.68 -1.80 -9.44
CA TRP A 31 -7.10 -3.20 -9.58
C TRP A 31 -7.55 -3.78 -8.23
N LEU A 32 -6.82 -3.47 -7.15
CA LEU A 32 -7.16 -3.97 -5.81
C LEU A 32 -8.46 -3.37 -5.29
N LYS A 33 -8.85 -2.22 -5.77
CA LYS A 33 -10.01 -1.49 -5.27
C LYS A 33 -11.29 -2.30 -5.34
N SER A 34 -11.47 -3.07 -6.40
CA SER A 34 -12.66 -3.90 -6.60
C SER A 34 -12.39 -5.39 -6.40
N HIS A 35 -11.20 -5.75 -5.91
CA HIS A 35 -10.88 -7.15 -5.71
C HIS A 35 -11.72 -7.73 -4.57
N PRO A 36 -12.47 -8.82 -4.81
CA PRO A 36 -13.39 -9.35 -3.79
C PRO A 36 -12.68 -10.03 -2.62
N ASP A 37 -11.44 -10.45 -2.80
CA ASP A 37 -10.67 -11.15 -1.77
C ASP A 37 -9.26 -10.55 -1.70
N ILE A 38 -9.19 -9.31 -1.24
CA ILE A 38 -7.94 -8.56 -1.26
C ILE A 38 -6.85 -9.21 -0.40
N PHE A 39 -7.23 -9.83 0.72
CA PHE A 39 -6.24 -10.41 1.62
C PHE A 39 -5.57 -11.66 1.07
N SER A 40 -6.08 -12.22 -0.04
CA SER A 40 -5.39 -13.32 -0.73
C SER A 40 -4.27 -12.82 -1.64
N VAL A 41 -4.24 -11.53 -1.96
CA VAL A 41 -3.26 -10.95 -2.91
C VAL A 41 -2.36 -9.88 -2.31
N ILE A 42 -2.52 -9.56 -1.03
CA ILE A 42 -1.59 -8.70 -0.30
C ILE A 42 -1.02 -9.48 0.87
N GLU A 43 0.08 -8.99 1.43
CA GLU A 43 0.79 -9.72 2.47
C GLU A 43 0.67 -9.03 3.82
N THR A 44 0.44 -9.83 4.88
CA THR A 44 0.42 -9.33 6.25
C THR A 44 1.84 -9.02 6.71
N LEU A 45 2.00 -7.92 7.43
CA LEU A 45 3.25 -7.55 8.06
C LEU A 45 3.14 -7.69 9.57
N GLN A 46 4.24 -8.12 10.20
CA GLN A 46 4.36 -8.14 11.65
C GLN A 46 5.51 -7.21 12.05
N ASP A 47 5.36 -6.55 13.20
CA ASP A 47 6.40 -5.71 13.78
C ASP A 47 6.74 -4.47 12.96
N TYR A 48 5.82 -4.00 12.12
CA TYR A 48 5.99 -2.77 11.35
C TYR A 48 4.87 -1.76 11.60
N TYR A 49 4.27 -1.82 12.78
CA TYR A 49 3.20 -0.88 13.11
C TYR A 49 3.68 0.57 12.85
N PRO A 50 2.88 1.46 12.23
CA PRO A 50 1.45 1.29 11.95
C PRO A 50 1.12 0.51 10.67
N ALA A 51 2.09 0.10 9.88
CA ALA A 51 1.81 -0.72 8.70
C ALA A 51 1.34 -2.11 9.12
N THR A 52 0.24 -2.57 8.53
CA THR A 52 -0.34 -3.89 8.81
C THR A 52 -0.18 -4.84 7.63
N HIS A 53 -0.06 -4.30 6.42
CA HIS A 53 0.05 -5.09 5.19
C HIS A 53 0.97 -4.39 4.20
N ARG A 54 1.44 -5.15 3.23
CA ARG A 54 2.21 -4.61 2.11
C ARG A 54 1.63 -5.09 0.79
N VAL A 55 1.72 -4.24 -0.21
CA VAL A 55 1.38 -4.57 -1.59
C VAL A 55 2.67 -4.61 -2.39
N ARG A 56 2.91 -5.71 -3.08
CA ARG A 56 4.12 -5.88 -3.91
C ARG A 56 3.83 -5.38 -5.31
N VAL A 57 4.66 -4.49 -5.83
CA VAL A 57 4.58 -3.99 -7.20
C VAL A 57 6.00 -4.02 -7.76
N GLY A 58 6.34 -5.10 -8.45
CA GLY A 58 7.70 -5.31 -8.92
C GLY A 58 8.68 -5.35 -7.76
N ASN A 59 9.73 -4.53 -7.83
CA ASN A 59 10.72 -4.40 -6.75
C ASN A 59 10.34 -3.37 -5.70
N TYR A 60 9.14 -2.83 -5.79
CA TYR A 60 8.65 -1.82 -4.85
C TYR A 60 7.63 -2.41 -3.91
N ARG A 61 7.49 -1.78 -2.75
CA ARG A 61 6.53 -2.19 -1.72
C ARG A 61 5.71 -0.98 -1.31
N VAL A 62 4.40 -1.19 -1.20
CA VAL A 62 3.47 -0.18 -0.71
C VAL A 62 3.06 -0.62 0.69
N LEU A 63 3.46 0.13 1.71
CA LEU A 63 3.12 -0.18 3.09
C LEU A 63 1.80 0.49 3.44
N VAL A 64 0.85 -0.31 3.90
CA VAL A 64 -0.50 0.17 4.19
C VAL A 64 -0.94 -0.20 5.59
N HIS A 65 -1.84 0.62 6.15
CA HIS A 65 -2.53 0.34 7.41
C HIS A 65 -3.98 0.02 7.08
N HIS A 66 -4.45 -1.15 7.48
CA HIS A 66 -5.81 -1.60 7.23
C HIS A 66 -6.74 -1.24 8.39
N GLU A 67 -7.90 -0.70 8.04
CA GLU A 67 -9.00 -0.51 8.97
C GLU A 67 -10.26 -1.16 8.41
N SER A 68 -10.92 -1.98 9.21
CA SER A 68 -12.18 -2.59 8.82
C SER A 68 -13.28 -1.53 8.81
N GLN A 69 -14.12 -1.60 7.80
CA GLN A 69 -15.29 -0.75 7.67
C GLN A 69 -16.55 -1.61 7.73
N ALA A 70 -17.70 -0.97 7.88
CA ALA A 70 -18.97 -1.69 7.89
C ALA A 70 -19.22 -2.39 6.55
N LYS A 71 -19.98 -3.48 6.57
CA LYS A 71 -20.44 -4.20 5.39
C LYS A 71 -19.31 -4.73 4.51
N SER A 72 -18.29 -5.29 5.12
CA SER A 72 -17.14 -5.90 4.42
C SER A 72 -16.35 -4.92 3.57
N ASN A 73 -16.47 -3.63 3.83
CA ASN A 73 -15.61 -2.63 3.19
C ASN A 73 -14.29 -2.53 3.95
N ASN A 74 -13.22 -2.26 3.22
CA ASN A 74 -11.88 -2.11 3.80
C ASN A 74 -11.32 -0.75 3.43
N LEU A 75 -10.73 -0.09 4.42
CA LEU A 75 -9.99 1.14 4.21
C LEU A 75 -8.52 0.87 4.46
N PHE A 76 -7.68 1.27 3.50
CA PHE A 76 -6.24 1.15 3.61
C PHE A 76 -5.61 2.54 3.51
N TYR A 77 -4.81 2.90 4.49
CA TYR A 77 -4.00 4.11 4.42
C TYR A 77 -2.64 3.76 3.83
N VAL A 78 -2.28 4.41 2.73
CA VAL A 78 -0.95 4.24 2.13
C VAL A 78 0.03 5.09 2.92
N LEU A 79 0.91 4.44 3.66
CA LEU A 79 1.83 5.11 4.59
C LEU A 79 3.15 5.47 3.95
N LYS A 80 3.66 4.59 3.11
CA LYS A 80 4.98 4.76 2.51
C LYS A 80 5.14 3.83 1.32
N ILE A 81 5.89 4.26 0.32
CA ILE A 81 6.23 3.45 -0.85
C ILE A 81 7.73 3.54 -1.06
N GLY A 82 8.36 2.41 -1.31
CA GLY A 82 9.80 2.40 -1.57
C GLY A 82 10.28 1.07 -2.11
N HIS A 83 11.56 1.05 -2.47
CA HIS A 83 12.21 -0.13 -2.99
C HIS A 83 12.34 -1.20 -1.89
N ARG A 84 12.15 -2.47 -2.27
CA ARG A 84 12.16 -3.59 -1.33
C ARG A 84 13.43 -3.66 -0.47
N GLY A 85 14.55 -3.20 -1.00
CA GLY A 85 15.84 -3.26 -0.31
C GLY A 85 16.01 -2.24 0.80
N GLY A 86 15.23 -1.16 0.80
CA GLY A 86 15.42 -0.07 1.75
C GLY A 86 14.20 0.31 2.57
N ILE A 87 13.01 -0.08 2.14
CA ILE A 87 11.78 0.42 2.75
C ILE A 87 11.63 0.06 4.23
N TYR A 88 12.18 -1.07 4.65
CA TYR A 88 12.03 -1.55 6.03
C TYR A 88 13.10 -1.00 6.97
N ARG A 89 14.04 -0.22 6.47
CA ARG A 89 15.13 0.35 7.29
C ARG A 89 14.79 1.69 7.88
N GLN A 90 13.70 2.31 7.43
CA GLN A 90 13.29 3.64 7.86
C GLN A 90 12.01 3.53 8.66
N SER A 91 11.85 4.42 9.64
CA SER A 91 10.57 4.51 10.36
C SER A 91 9.48 5.02 9.43
N ILE A 92 8.29 4.58 9.73
CA ILE A 92 7.12 4.95 8.94
C ILE A 92 6.53 6.26 9.41
#